data_09088c9fb9452794283f91f17b50e504
#
_entry.id   09088c9fb9452794283f91f17b50e504
#
_cell.length_a   1.000
_cell.length_b   1.000
_cell.length_c   1.000
_cell.angle_alpha   90.00
_cell.angle_beta   90.00
_cell.angle_gamma   90.00
#
_symmetry.space_group_name_H-M   'P 1'
#
loop_
_entity.id
_entity.type
_entity.pdbx_description
1 polymer ?
#
loop_
_entity_poly.entity_id
_entity_poly.type
_entity_poly.pdbx_seq_one_letter_code
_entity_poly.pdbx_strand_id
1 'polypeptide(L)'
;MTVPQKPIRAAGCVLWRRSSSGDGIELALIRRPKWGDWSHPKGKLKRGEDPRHAAVRETLEETGMTCELGPELATLRYLVDGRPKEVRYWAAEATGGAFEPNDEVDRMLWAPPAAARGYLTQERDKELVDALLSAFHATGEGLRG
;
A
#
# COMPACT_ATOMS: atom_id res chain seq x y z
N MET A 1 -21.16 5.52 30.74
CA MET A 1 -20.01 6.06 30.02
C MET A 1 -19.41 5.00 29.14
N THR A 2 -19.37 5.24 27.83
CA THR A 2 -18.80 4.28 26.88
C THR A 2 -17.29 4.48 26.78
N VAL A 3 -16.55 3.40 26.97
CA VAL A 3 -15.10 3.43 26.74
C VAL A 3 -14.87 3.44 25.23
N PRO A 4 -14.09 4.40 24.69
CA PRO A 4 -13.78 4.39 23.27
C PRO A 4 -13.11 3.08 22.85
N GLN A 5 -13.54 2.52 21.75
CA GLN A 5 -12.90 1.33 21.19
C GLN A 5 -11.50 1.70 20.69
N LYS A 6 -10.54 0.84 21.02
CA LYS A 6 -9.21 0.97 20.42
C LYS A 6 -9.31 0.68 18.92
N PRO A 7 -8.66 1.46 18.08
CA PRO A 7 -8.69 1.20 16.64
C PRO A 7 -7.99 -0.11 16.29
N ILE A 8 -8.49 -0.77 15.26
CA ILE A 8 -7.75 -1.83 14.60
C ILE A 8 -6.55 -1.17 13.93
N ARG A 9 -5.36 -1.62 14.23
CA ARG A 9 -4.13 -1.05 13.65
C ARG A 9 -3.63 -1.94 12.53
N ALA A 10 -3.29 -1.29 11.42
CA ALA A 10 -2.76 -1.96 10.25
C ALA A 10 -1.65 -1.11 9.63
N ALA A 11 -0.88 -1.70 8.75
CA ALA A 11 0.19 -1.02 8.05
C ALA A 11 0.34 -1.59 6.64
N GLY A 12 0.78 -0.76 5.71
CA GLY A 12 0.98 -1.17 4.34
C GLY A 12 1.92 -0.26 3.57
N CYS A 13 2.06 -0.56 2.30
CA CYS A 13 2.97 0.15 1.41
C CYS A 13 2.26 0.59 0.15
N VAL A 14 2.61 1.78 -0.33
CA VAL A 14 2.43 2.12 -1.73
C VAL A 14 3.70 1.64 -2.41
N LEU A 15 3.63 0.44 -2.97
CA LEU A 15 4.78 -0.28 -3.50
C LEU A 15 5.04 0.16 -4.93
N TRP A 16 6.26 0.58 -5.22
CA TRP A 16 6.61 1.09 -6.54
C TRP A 16 7.88 0.44 -7.08
N ARG A 17 8.03 0.53 -8.37
CA ARG A 17 9.26 0.15 -9.08
C ARG A 17 9.46 1.09 -10.27
N ARG A 18 10.69 1.16 -10.75
CA ARG A 18 10.95 1.86 -12.00
C ARG A 18 10.29 1.11 -13.15
N SER A 19 9.70 1.84 -14.09
CA SER A 19 9.13 1.23 -15.27
C SER A 19 10.22 0.56 -16.10
N SER A 20 9.90 -0.60 -16.69
CA SER A 20 10.82 -1.31 -17.57
C SER A 20 11.15 -0.53 -18.84
N SER A 21 10.28 0.41 -19.23
CA SER A 21 10.54 1.32 -20.35
C SER A 21 11.55 2.41 -20.02
N GLY A 22 11.92 2.56 -18.75
CA GLY A 22 12.82 3.61 -18.27
C GLY A 22 12.11 4.92 -17.93
N ASP A 23 10.85 5.07 -18.26
CA ASP A 23 10.06 6.27 -18.02
C ASP A 23 9.14 6.11 -16.82
N GLY A 24 9.40 6.90 -15.77
CA GLY A 24 8.54 6.95 -14.61
C GLY A 24 8.56 5.70 -13.75
N ILE A 25 7.49 5.52 -13.00
CA ILE A 25 7.33 4.40 -12.08
C ILE A 25 6.02 3.68 -12.32
N GLU A 26 5.96 2.46 -11.77
CA GLU A 26 4.74 1.68 -11.70
C GLU A 26 4.44 1.35 -10.26
N LEU A 27 3.16 1.28 -9.91
CA LEU A 27 2.68 0.92 -8.59
C LEU A 27 2.09 -0.47 -8.62
N ALA A 28 2.34 -1.25 -7.58
CA ALA A 28 1.73 -2.57 -7.42
C ALA A 28 0.36 -2.43 -6.78
N LEU A 29 -0.65 -2.99 -7.44
CA LEU A 29 -1.99 -3.07 -6.91
C LEU A 29 -2.40 -4.53 -6.77
N ILE A 30 -3.17 -4.83 -5.74
CA ILE A 30 -3.65 -6.18 -5.47
C ILE A 30 -5.17 -6.24 -5.56
N ARG A 31 -5.66 -7.36 -6.08
CA ARG A 31 -7.09 -7.63 -6.11
C ARG A 31 -7.43 -8.62 -5.00
N ARG A 32 -8.43 -8.24 -4.19
CA ARG A 32 -8.89 -9.04 -3.06
C ARG A 32 -10.28 -9.60 -3.36
N PRO A 33 -10.40 -10.88 -3.75
CA PRO A 33 -11.70 -11.44 -4.16
C PRO A 33 -12.75 -11.35 -3.05
N LYS A 34 -12.38 -11.52 -1.80
CA LYS A 34 -13.31 -11.43 -0.67
C LYS A 34 -14.06 -10.10 -0.63
N TRP A 35 -13.36 -9.01 -0.99
CA TRP A 35 -13.92 -7.65 -0.95
C TRP A 35 -14.32 -7.14 -2.32
N GLY A 36 -13.94 -7.86 -3.39
CA GLY A 36 -14.19 -7.43 -4.76
C GLY A 36 -13.50 -6.13 -5.11
N ASP A 37 -12.33 -5.85 -4.53
CA ASP A 37 -11.67 -4.57 -4.69
C ASP A 37 -10.21 -4.66 -5.10
N TRP A 38 -9.70 -3.53 -5.61
CA TRP A 38 -8.29 -3.29 -5.85
C TRP A 38 -7.77 -2.32 -4.79
N SER A 39 -6.63 -2.64 -4.20
CA SER A 39 -6.04 -1.83 -3.14
C SER A 39 -4.50 -1.90 -3.15
N HIS A 40 -3.89 -1.08 -2.28
CA HIS A 40 -2.48 -1.25 -1.94
C HIS A 40 -2.32 -2.41 -0.95
N PRO A 41 -1.16 -3.09 -0.93
CA PRO A 41 -0.92 -4.14 0.05
C PRO A 41 -0.89 -3.58 1.47
N LYS A 42 -1.58 -4.23 2.38
CA LYS A 42 -1.67 -3.87 3.79
C LYS A 42 -2.24 -5.00 4.61
N GLY A 43 -2.04 -4.94 5.91
CA GLY A 43 -2.67 -5.88 6.82
C GLY A 43 -2.52 -5.48 8.27
N LYS A 44 -3.18 -6.21 9.14
CA LYS A 44 -3.23 -5.92 10.57
C LYS A 44 -1.88 -6.19 11.23
N LEU A 45 -1.52 -5.34 12.19
CA LEU A 45 -0.36 -5.57 13.04
C LEU A 45 -0.60 -6.82 13.89
N LYS A 46 0.44 -7.62 14.05
CA LYS A 46 0.48 -8.65 15.06
C LYS A 46 0.72 -7.98 16.43
N ARG A 47 0.38 -8.69 17.49
CA ARG A 47 0.56 -8.17 18.85
C ARG A 47 2.03 -7.79 19.08
N GLY A 48 2.27 -6.55 19.49
CA GLY A 48 3.61 -6.04 19.75
C GLY A 48 4.45 -5.77 18.51
N GLU A 49 3.88 -5.91 17.32
CA GLU A 49 4.63 -5.68 16.08
C GLU A 49 4.79 -4.19 15.79
N ASP A 50 5.99 -3.81 15.36
CA ASP A 50 6.26 -2.46 14.87
C ASP A 50 5.51 -2.23 13.55
N PRO A 51 4.83 -1.09 13.37
CA PRO A 51 4.10 -0.80 12.12
C PRO A 51 4.97 -0.86 10.86
N ARG A 52 6.23 -0.42 10.93
CA ARG A 52 7.13 -0.51 9.77
C ARG A 52 7.41 -1.95 9.40
N HIS A 53 7.63 -2.80 10.39
CA HIS A 53 7.83 -4.23 10.18
C HIS A 53 6.58 -4.87 9.57
N ALA A 54 5.41 -4.52 10.10
CA ALA A 54 4.14 -5.03 9.58
C ALA A 54 3.92 -4.63 8.12
N ALA A 55 4.26 -3.39 7.74
CA ALA A 55 4.14 -2.92 6.37
C ALA A 55 4.96 -3.78 5.40
N VAL A 56 6.21 -4.06 5.75
CA VAL A 56 7.11 -4.90 4.94
C VAL A 56 6.59 -6.33 4.88
N ARG A 57 6.22 -6.88 6.02
CA ARG A 57 5.73 -8.27 6.13
C ARG A 57 4.44 -8.47 5.32
N GLU A 58 3.46 -7.59 5.47
CA GLU A 58 2.19 -7.69 4.74
C GLU A 58 2.39 -7.52 3.24
N THR A 59 3.29 -6.63 2.84
CA THR A 59 3.63 -6.46 1.44
C THR A 59 4.18 -7.75 0.85
N LEU A 60 5.09 -8.40 1.56
CA LEU A 60 5.65 -9.69 1.14
C LEU A 60 4.57 -10.77 1.06
N GLU A 61 3.72 -10.86 2.08
CA GLU A 61 2.65 -11.87 2.13
C GLU A 61 1.66 -11.72 0.98
N GLU A 62 1.28 -10.48 0.66
CA GLU A 62 0.24 -10.21 -0.33
C GLU A 62 0.77 -10.11 -1.76
N THR A 63 1.99 -9.65 -1.95
CA THR A 63 2.55 -9.41 -3.29
C THR A 63 3.67 -10.36 -3.68
N GLY A 64 4.27 -11.04 -2.72
CA GLY A 64 5.48 -11.82 -2.97
C GLY A 64 6.73 -10.99 -3.17
N MET A 65 6.63 -9.65 -2.98
CA MET A 65 7.74 -8.72 -3.22
C MET A 65 8.41 -8.32 -1.91
N THR A 66 9.73 -8.35 -1.91
CA THR A 66 10.53 -7.68 -0.89
C THR A 66 10.60 -6.20 -1.24
N CYS A 67 10.76 -5.36 -0.23
CA CYS A 67 10.78 -3.92 -0.45
C CYS A 67 11.64 -3.19 0.58
N GLU A 68 12.00 -1.95 0.25
CA GLU A 68 12.72 -1.06 1.12
C GLU A 68 11.83 0.15 1.40
N LEU A 69 11.57 0.44 2.69
CA LEU A 69 10.71 1.54 3.07
C LEU A 69 11.38 2.88 2.82
N GLY A 70 10.63 3.77 2.20
CA GLY A 70 10.96 5.17 2.03
C GLY A 70 10.16 6.03 3.03
N PRO A 71 9.76 7.24 2.63
CA PRO A 71 9.03 8.13 3.54
C PRO A 71 7.66 7.58 3.91
N GLU A 72 7.26 7.87 5.15
CA GLU A 72 5.89 7.61 5.60
C GLU A 72 4.97 8.59 4.87
N LEU A 73 3.85 8.10 4.36
CA LEU A 73 2.91 8.91 3.59
C LEU A 73 1.80 9.45 4.47
N ALA A 74 0.75 8.72 4.62
CA ALA A 74 -0.40 9.17 5.38
C ALA A 74 -0.91 8.05 6.27
N THR A 75 -1.57 8.43 7.35
CA THR A 75 -2.35 7.49 8.15
C THR A 75 -3.80 7.67 7.77
N LEU A 76 -4.43 6.59 7.32
CA LEU A 76 -5.84 6.60 6.98
C LEU A 76 -6.65 6.10 8.17
N ARG A 77 -7.74 6.81 8.48
CA ARG A 77 -8.64 6.45 9.58
C ARG A 77 -10.05 6.36 9.04
N TYR A 78 -10.69 5.21 9.25
CA TYR A 78 -12.05 4.97 8.78
C TYR A 78 -12.71 3.89 9.63
N LEU A 79 -14.02 3.70 9.42
CA LEU A 79 -14.79 2.68 10.14
C LEU A 79 -14.90 1.41 9.29
N VAL A 80 -14.75 0.27 9.94
CA VAL A 80 -15.02 -1.04 9.36
C VAL A 80 -16.01 -1.74 10.28
N ASP A 81 -17.22 -1.97 9.80
CA ASP A 81 -18.32 -2.56 10.60
C ASP A 81 -18.51 -1.80 11.92
N GLY A 82 -18.48 -0.46 11.86
CA GLY A 82 -18.64 0.40 13.01
C GLY A 82 -17.43 0.52 13.93
N ARG A 83 -16.34 -0.17 13.64
CA ARG A 83 -15.13 -0.16 14.44
C ARG A 83 -14.05 0.71 13.81
N PRO A 84 -13.41 1.62 14.58
CA PRO A 84 -12.32 2.43 14.05
C PRO A 84 -11.17 1.56 13.52
N LYS A 85 -10.63 1.95 12.38
CA LYS A 85 -9.42 1.34 11.83
C LYS A 85 -8.42 2.42 11.46
N GLU A 86 -7.17 2.18 11.79
CA GLU A 86 -6.06 3.08 11.50
C GLU A 86 -5.02 2.32 10.68
N VAL A 87 -4.72 2.81 9.48
CA VAL A 87 -3.74 2.19 8.60
C VAL A 87 -2.63 3.19 8.28
N ARG A 88 -1.41 2.84 8.65
CA ARG A 88 -0.23 3.64 8.32
C ARG A 88 0.40 3.12 7.05
N TYR A 89 0.80 4.03 6.16
CA TYR A 89 1.38 3.69 4.86
C TYR A 89 2.73 4.34 4.65
N TRP A 90 3.61 3.60 4.02
CA TRP A 90 4.92 4.07 3.57
C TRP A 90 5.03 3.92 2.06
N ALA A 91 5.76 4.84 1.42
CA ALA A 91 6.28 4.59 0.09
C ALA A 91 7.34 3.49 0.21
N ALA A 92 7.34 2.52 -0.66
CA ALA A 92 8.32 1.44 -0.60
C ALA A 92 8.74 1.02 -2.01
N GLU A 93 10.04 0.91 -2.21
CA GLU A 93 10.59 0.43 -3.48
C GLU A 93 10.69 -1.09 -3.47
N ALA A 94 10.14 -1.74 -4.50
CA ALA A 94 10.28 -3.18 -4.65
C ALA A 94 11.74 -3.53 -4.95
N THR A 95 12.26 -4.52 -4.22
CA THR A 95 13.67 -4.94 -4.33
C THR A 95 13.86 -6.32 -4.93
N GLY A 96 12.78 -7.08 -5.08
CA GLY A 96 12.82 -8.42 -5.66
C GLY A 96 11.57 -9.21 -5.35
N GLY A 97 11.55 -10.45 -5.80
CA GLY A 97 10.45 -11.35 -5.57
C GLY A 97 9.57 -11.55 -6.79
N ALA A 98 8.50 -12.30 -6.60
CA ALA A 98 7.53 -12.58 -7.65
C ALA A 98 6.17 -12.85 -7.01
N PHE A 99 5.12 -12.39 -7.68
CA PHE A 99 3.77 -12.61 -7.20
C PHE A 99 3.31 -14.04 -7.46
N GLU A 100 2.69 -14.63 -6.45
CA GLU A 100 1.94 -15.88 -6.57
C GLU A 100 0.56 -15.66 -5.96
N PRO A 101 -0.53 -16.07 -6.63
CA PRO A 101 -1.87 -15.99 -6.04
C PRO A 101 -1.90 -16.71 -4.69
N ASN A 102 -2.65 -16.14 -3.77
CA ASN A 102 -2.77 -16.67 -2.40
C ASN A 102 -4.21 -16.52 -1.92
N ASP A 103 -4.48 -16.93 -0.67
CA ASP A 103 -5.84 -16.96 -0.13
C ASP A 103 -6.47 -15.57 -0.05
N GLU A 104 -5.69 -14.52 0.05
CA GLU A 104 -6.19 -13.15 0.20
C GLU A 104 -6.17 -12.38 -1.11
N VAL A 105 -5.21 -12.68 -2.00
CA VAL A 105 -4.95 -11.90 -3.21
C VAL A 105 -4.86 -12.85 -4.41
N ASP A 106 -5.77 -12.70 -5.36
CA ASP A 106 -5.78 -13.56 -6.53
C ASP A 106 -5.07 -12.95 -7.75
N ARG A 107 -4.88 -11.63 -7.76
CA ARG A 107 -4.23 -10.93 -8.87
C ARG A 107 -3.39 -9.76 -8.36
N MET A 108 -2.29 -9.50 -9.05
CA MET A 108 -1.49 -8.30 -8.86
C MET A 108 -1.19 -7.70 -10.21
N LEU A 109 -1.19 -6.37 -10.28
CA LEU A 109 -0.75 -5.69 -11.49
C LEU A 109 0.18 -4.53 -11.12
N TRP A 110 1.05 -4.20 -12.08
CA TRP A 110 1.88 -3.02 -12.01
C TRP A 110 1.31 -1.99 -12.98
N ALA A 111 1.04 -0.79 -12.49
CA ALA A 111 0.42 0.26 -13.30
C ALA A 111 1.07 1.61 -13.04
N PRO A 112 1.24 2.45 -14.10
CA PRO A 112 1.66 3.82 -13.88
C PRO A 112 0.69 4.55 -12.95
N PRO A 113 1.13 5.62 -12.26
CA PRO A 113 0.30 6.27 -11.23
C PRO A 113 -1.10 6.67 -11.70
N ALA A 114 -1.23 7.24 -12.89
CA ALA A 114 -2.56 7.65 -13.39
C ALA A 114 -3.47 6.45 -13.60
N ALA A 115 -2.96 5.35 -14.16
CA ALA A 115 -3.73 4.12 -14.35
C ALA A 115 -4.05 3.47 -13.00
N ALA A 116 -3.10 3.47 -12.06
CA ALA A 116 -3.31 2.94 -10.71
C ALA A 116 -4.48 3.63 -10.02
N ARG A 117 -4.58 4.96 -10.13
CA ARG A 117 -5.72 5.69 -9.57
C ARG A 117 -7.04 5.19 -10.15
N GLY A 118 -7.07 4.89 -11.44
CA GLY A 118 -8.27 4.39 -12.10
C GLY A 118 -8.69 2.99 -11.64
N TYR A 119 -7.73 2.13 -11.31
CA TYR A 119 -8.02 0.78 -10.82
C TYR A 119 -8.46 0.76 -9.36
N LEU A 120 -7.88 1.60 -8.52
CA LEU A 120 -8.15 1.58 -7.08
C LEU A 120 -9.63 1.81 -6.79
N THR A 121 -10.20 0.98 -5.94
CA THR A 121 -11.63 1.01 -5.63
C THR A 121 -12.00 2.14 -4.70
N GLN A 122 -11.18 2.42 -3.68
CA GLN A 122 -11.47 3.40 -2.65
C GLN A 122 -10.79 4.74 -2.92
N GLU A 123 -11.52 5.85 -2.72
CA GLU A 123 -10.96 7.18 -2.90
C GLU A 123 -9.77 7.44 -1.98
N ARG A 124 -9.82 6.94 -0.75
CA ARG A 124 -8.70 7.09 0.19
C ARG A 124 -7.42 6.44 -0.32
N ASP A 125 -7.53 5.35 -1.06
CA ASP A 125 -6.35 4.67 -1.65
C ASP A 125 -5.81 5.45 -2.85
N LYS A 126 -6.68 6.12 -3.60
CA LYS A 126 -6.27 7.00 -4.70
C LYS A 126 -5.46 8.18 -4.18
N GLU A 127 -5.85 8.74 -3.04
CA GLU A 127 -5.13 9.85 -2.41
C GLU A 127 -3.71 9.45 -2.02
N LEU A 128 -3.48 8.19 -1.70
CA LEU A 128 -2.14 7.69 -1.40
C LEU A 128 -1.21 7.72 -2.62
N VAL A 129 -1.76 7.56 -3.82
CA VAL A 129 -0.98 7.72 -5.06
C VAL A 129 -0.46 9.15 -5.16
N ASP A 130 -1.34 10.12 -4.89
CA ASP A 130 -0.96 11.54 -4.91
C ASP A 130 0.07 11.85 -3.83
N ALA A 131 -0.08 11.26 -2.64
CA ALA A 131 0.88 11.43 -1.55
C ALA A 131 2.26 10.89 -1.93
N LEU A 132 2.32 9.75 -2.62
CA LEU A 132 3.58 9.19 -3.10
C LEU A 132 4.26 10.14 -4.08
N LEU A 133 3.52 10.66 -5.05
CA LEU A 133 4.06 11.58 -6.05
C LEU A 133 4.57 12.87 -5.40
N SER A 134 3.83 13.39 -4.42
CA SER A 134 4.25 14.57 -3.65
C SER A 134 5.53 14.31 -2.87
N ALA A 135 5.68 13.11 -2.30
CA ALA A 135 6.88 12.75 -1.56
C ALA A 135 8.10 12.70 -2.47
N PHE A 136 7.96 12.20 -3.69
CA PHE A 136 9.05 12.20 -4.67
C PHE A 136 9.45 13.62 -5.06
N HIS A 137 8.49 14.50 -5.25
CA HIS A 137 8.79 15.91 -5.55
C HIS A 137 9.52 16.60 -4.40
N ALA A 138 9.08 16.35 -3.17
CA ALA A 138 9.66 16.97 -1.98
C ALA A 138 11.11 16.56 -1.74
N THR A 139 11.50 15.32 -2.13
CA THR A 139 12.86 14.82 -1.95
C THR A 139 13.77 15.11 -3.14
N GLY A 140 13.22 15.68 -4.21
CA GLY A 140 13.97 15.88 -5.45
C GLY A 140 14.24 14.62 -6.23
N GLU A 141 13.69 13.48 -5.81
CA GLU A 141 13.81 12.20 -6.50
C GLU A 141 12.79 12.08 -7.63
N GLY A 142 12.49 13.17 -8.30
CA GLY A 142 11.43 13.22 -9.27
C GLY A 142 11.41 12.05 -10.24
N LEU A 143 10.23 11.81 -10.82
CA LEU A 143 9.98 10.79 -11.83
C LEU A 143 10.65 11.21 -13.16
N ARG A 144 11.94 11.23 -13.19
CA ARG A 144 12.68 11.56 -14.39
C ARG A 144 12.81 10.30 -15.22
N GLY A 145 12.25 10.37 -16.38
CA GLY A 145 12.39 9.32 -17.35
C GLY A 145 13.85 9.08 -17.73
#